data_ad766a101eaa99d2ff43fce35e487c20
#
_entry.id   ad766a101eaa99d2ff43fce35e487c20
#
_cell.length_a   1.000
_cell.length_b   1.000
_cell.length_c   1.000
_cell.angle_alpha   90.00
_cell.angle_beta   90.00
_cell.angle_gamma   90.00
#
_symmetry.space_group_name_H-M   'P 1'
#
loop_
_entity.id
_entity.type
_entity.pdbx_description
1 polymer ?
#
loop_
_entity_poly.entity_id
_entity_poly.type
_entity_poly.pdbx_seq_one_letter_code
_entity_poly.pdbx_strand_id
1 'polypeptide(L)'
;MARLKLYKRGKVWWIDGRLNGERVRESTRETERQAADDYALNRETSAKKEREFGPESVLTFGAAAGFYLDAGKSTRYLTPIFNKWERRLVREIKPGHVHDLARELYPKGGPATRNRQVISPVQAVINHSAKRGLCSPIRVERFKVPKHQPRVATMEWLEAFMRSASPHLAALSQFMAMTGARISEAVRLEWREVDLTDGMALLRYTKNGDPRAVRLPGPLVLTLSNLPEREGKVFGYKSRQSIQTPWANAEIRAKIDHIPPHDAGRRLFATSMIQAGIDPVTVAKAGGWKSVRMVVEVYAQPADTIQAVDRVFGTFESQKRLQR
;
A
#
# COMPACT_ATOMS: atom_id res chain seq x y z
N MET A 1 -34.10 -16.30 34.96
CA MET A 1 -33.26 -16.23 33.77
C MET A 1 -33.66 -17.33 32.83
N ALA A 2 -33.98 -17.05 31.58
CA ALA A 2 -34.30 -18.09 30.59
C ALA A 2 -32.99 -18.81 30.26
N ARG A 3 -32.91 -20.09 30.62
CA ARG A 3 -31.78 -20.95 30.38
C ARG A 3 -31.77 -21.40 28.92
N LEU A 4 -30.64 -21.35 28.22
CA LEU A 4 -30.53 -21.89 26.87
C LEU A 4 -30.81 -23.39 26.88
N LYS A 5 -31.66 -23.87 25.95
CA LYS A 5 -31.97 -25.29 25.80
C LYS A 5 -30.98 -25.91 24.83
N LEU A 6 -30.35 -27.01 25.25
CA LEU A 6 -29.49 -27.84 24.41
C LEU A 6 -30.36 -28.92 23.73
N TYR A 7 -30.14 -29.10 22.42
CA TYR A 7 -30.70 -30.20 21.65
C TYR A 7 -29.72 -30.75 20.63
N LYS A 8 -29.85 -32.00 20.27
CA LYS A 8 -28.94 -32.63 19.30
C LYS A 8 -29.53 -32.57 17.90
N ARG A 9 -28.73 -32.16 16.91
CA ARG A 9 -29.10 -32.21 15.49
C ARG A 9 -27.98 -32.93 14.73
N GLY A 10 -28.26 -34.18 14.34
CA GLY A 10 -27.24 -35.09 13.83
C GLY A 10 -26.22 -35.44 14.93
N LYS A 11 -24.95 -35.21 14.62
CA LYS A 11 -23.85 -35.49 15.57
C LYS A 11 -23.48 -34.28 16.45
N VAL A 12 -24.04 -33.10 16.19
CA VAL A 12 -23.65 -31.84 16.84
C VAL A 12 -24.76 -31.31 17.73
N TRP A 13 -24.37 -30.76 18.89
CA TRP A 13 -25.27 -30.07 19.81
C TRP A 13 -25.57 -28.65 19.36
N TRP A 14 -26.77 -28.20 19.62
CA TRP A 14 -27.27 -26.86 19.32
C TRP A 14 -27.89 -26.23 20.56
N ILE A 15 -27.83 -24.91 20.64
CA ILE A 15 -28.54 -24.11 21.64
C ILE A 15 -29.72 -23.38 21.01
N ASP A 16 -30.85 -23.26 21.74
CA ASP A 16 -32.01 -22.45 21.40
C ASP A 16 -32.55 -21.79 22.66
N GLY A 17 -32.84 -20.50 22.59
CA GLY A 17 -33.38 -19.73 23.69
C GLY A 17 -33.38 -18.24 23.42
N ARG A 18 -33.43 -17.44 24.47
CA ARG A 18 -33.33 -15.98 24.39
C ARG A 18 -32.22 -15.45 25.30
N LEU A 19 -31.35 -14.62 24.78
CA LEU A 19 -30.32 -13.88 25.51
C LEU A 19 -30.55 -12.38 25.30
N ASN A 20 -30.61 -11.60 26.35
CA ASN A 20 -30.84 -10.16 26.31
C ASN A 20 -32.10 -9.74 25.47
N GLY A 21 -33.13 -10.59 25.42
CA GLY A 21 -34.37 -10.35 24.65
C GLY A 21 -34.34 -10.88 23.22
N GLU A 22 -33.17 -11.15 22.66
CA GLU A 22 -32.96 -11.67 21.30
C GLU A 22 -33.02 -13.19 21.27
N ARG A 23 -33.61 -13.77 20.22
CA ARG A 23 -33.61 -15.21 20.00
C ARG A 23 -32.25 -15.66 19.52
N VAL A 24 -31.68 -16.64 20.21
CA VAL A 24 -30.42 -17.29 19.84
C VAL A 24 -30.71 -18.73 19.47
N ARG A 25 -30.34 -19.12 18.25
CA ARG A 25 -30.36 -20.50 17.78
C ARG A 25 -29.11 -20.76 16.94
N GLU A 26 -28.13 -21.43 17.55
CA GLU A 26 -26.84 -21.65 16.92
C GLU A 26 -26.25 -23.02 17.27
N SER A 27 -25.33 -23.50 16.41
CA SER A 27 -24.59 -24.72 16.65
C SER A 27 -23.46 -24.47 17.64
N THR A 28 -23.30 -25.36 18.64
CA THR A 28 -22.15 -25.33 19.54
C THR A 28 -20.88 -25.83 18.86
N ARG A 29 -20.99 -26.53 17.72
CA ARG A 29 -19.96 -27.32 17.03
C ARG A 29 -19.39 -28.48 17.85
N GLU A 30 -19.97 -28.74 19.03
CA GLU A 30 -19.55 -29.79 19.94
C GLU A 30 -20.33 -31.06 19.69
N THR A 31 -19.66 -32.21 19.78
CA THR A 31 -20.25 -33.55 19.70
C THR A 31 -20.52 -34.14 21.09
N GLU A 32 -19.75 -33.70 22.08
CA GLU A 32 -19.87 -34.09 23.47
C GLU A 32 -20.84 -33.18 24.25
N ARG A 33 -21.69 -33.78 25.08
CA ARG A 33 -22.72 -33.04 25.81
C ARG A 33 -22.13 -32.04 26.80
N GLN A 34 -21.09 -32.46 27.53
CA GLN A 34 -20.45 -31.60 28.54
C GLN A 34 -19.84 -30.37 27.91
N ALA A 35 -19.16 -30.50 26.78
CA ALA A 35 -18.61 -29.34 26.03
C ALA A 35 -19.69 -28.40 25.52
N ALA A 36 -20.84 -28.96 25.12
CA ALA A 36 -22.00 -28.15 24.70
C ALA A 36 -22.67 -27.44 25.90
N ASP A 37 -22.75 -28.07 27.07
CA ASP A 37 -23.24 -27.43 28.30
C ASP A 37 -22.32 -26.28 28.71
N ASP A 38 -21.01 -26.47 28.65
CA ASP A 38 -20.01 -25.43 28.91
C ASP A 38 -20.11 -24.27 27.91
N TYR A 39 -20.34 -24.58 26.64
CA TYR A 39 -20.58 -23.57 25.61
C TYR A 39 -21.84 -22.73 25.94
N ALA A 40 -22.96 -23.37 26.28
CA ALA A 40 -24.21 -22.70 26.64
C ALA A 40 -24.03 -21.80 27.89
N LEU A 41 -23.37 -22.28 28.92
CA LEU A 41 -23.07 -21.53 30.14
C LEU A 41 -22.20 -20.30 29.85
N ASN A 42 -21.18 -20.46 29.00
CA ASN A 42 -20.32 -19.35 28.57
C ASN A 42 -21.10 -18.29 27.80
N ARG A 43 -22.04 -18.68 26.93
CA ARG A 43 -22.93 -17.76 26.19
C ARG A 43 -23.86 -16.98 27.13
N GLU A 44 -24.50 -17.66 28.10
CA GLU A 44 -25.35 -17.04 29.12
C GLU A 44 -24.55 -16.04 29.98
N THR A 45 -23.36 -16.44 30.42
CA THR A 45 -22.47 -15.61 31.24
C THR A 45 -22.03 -14.37 30.47
N SER A 46 -21.67 -14.54 29.19
CA SER A 46 -21.29 -13.43 28.32
C SER A 46 -22.45 -12.45 28.10
N ALA A 47 -23.67 -12.95 27.82
CA ALA A 47 -24.83 -12.12 27.66
C ALA A 47 -25.20 -11.33 28.95
N LYS A 48 -25.01 -11.96 30.11
CA LYS A 48 -25.18 -11.27 31.41
C LYS A 48 -24.17 -10.15 31.57
N LYS A 49 -22.88 -10.42 31.32
CA LYS A 49 -21.80 -9.41 31.39
C LYS A 49 -22.04 -8.26 30.43
N GLU A 50 -22.45 -8.55 29.19
CA GLU A 50 -22.74 -7.54 28.19
C GLU A 50 -23.89 -6.62 28.64
N ARG A 51 -24.94 -7.19 29.22
CA ARG A 51 -26.06 -6.41 29.75
C ARG A 51 -25.67 -5.54 30.94
N GLU A 52 -24.81 -6.05 31.84
CA GLU A 52 -24.43 -5.35 33.07
C GLU A 52 -23.30 -4.33 32.85
N PHE A 53 -22.37 -4.60 31.94
CA PHE A 53 -21.11 -3.84 31.74
C PHE A 53 -20.91 -3.32 30.32
N GLY A 54 -21.92 -3.48 29.45
CA GLY A 54 -21.85 -3.07 28.06
C GLY A 54 -21.09 -4.04 27.14
N PRO A 55 -21.17 -3.83 25.81
CA PRO A 55 -20.58 -4.72 24.80
C PRO A 55 -19.05 -4.84 24.89
N GLU A 56 -18.35 -3.80 25.37
CA GLU A 56 -16.89 -3.83 25.54
C GLU A 56 -16.43 -4.90 26.53
N SER A 57 -17.31 -5.30 27.46
CA SER A 57 -16.98 -6.30 28.49
C SER A 57 -16.75 -7.71 27.94
N VAL A 58 -17.30 -8.00 26.76
CA VAL A 58 -17.28 -9.32 26.11
C VAL A 58 -16.67 -9.33 24.73
N LEU A 59 -16.40 -8.16 24.15
CA LEU A 59 -15.85 -8.05 22.82
C LEU A 59 -14.44 -8.58 22.75
N THR A 60 -14.24 -9.70 22.04
CA THR A 60 -12.91 -10.23 21.75
C THR A 60 -12.32 -9.60 20.48
N PHE A 61 -10.99 -9.67 20.33
CA PHE A 61 -10.33 -9.25 19.10
C PHE A 61 -10.81 -10.05 17.89
N GLY A 62 -11.07 -11.35 18.06
CA GLY A 62 -11.64 -12.21 17.02
C GLY A 62 -13.01 -11.75 16.54
N ALA A 63 -13.93 -11.42 17.47
CA ALA A 63 -15.23 -10.87 17.13
C ALA A 63 -15.10 -9.50 16.43
N ALA A 64 -14.24 -8.62 16.93
CA ALA A 64 -13.94 -7.33 16.31
C ALA A 64 -13.38 -7.48 14.89
N ALA A 65 -12.49 -8.45 14.67
CA ALA A 65 -11.96 -8.79 13.34
C ALA A 65 -13.05 -9.33 12.41
N GLY A 66 -14.00 -10.15 12.92
CA GLY A 66 -15.17 -10.59 12.17
C GLY A 66 -15.97 -9.40 11.64
N PHE A 67 -16.38 -8.48 12.48
CA PHE A 67 -17.09 -7.26 12.07
C PHE A 67 -16.33 -6.41 11.06
N TYR A 68 -15.00 -6.36 11.17
CA TYR A 68 -14.15 -5.64 10.24
C TYR A 68 -14.14 -6.31 8.85
N LEU A 69 -14.09 -7.64 8.80
CA LEU A 69 -14.06 -8.42 7.57
C LEU A 69 -15.42 -8.45 6.86
N ASP A 70 -16.51 -8.58 7.62
CA ASP A 70 -17.91 -8.55 7.12
C ASP A 70 -18.23 -7.19 6.45
N ALA A 71 -17.55 -6.13 6.89
CA ALA A 71 -17.63 -4.82 6.24
C ALA A 71 -16.74 -4.70 4.97
N GLY A 72 -16.27 -5.81 4.40
CA GLY A 72 -15.46 -5.85 3.17
C GLY A 72 -14.04 -5.26 3.32
N LYS A 73 -13.51 -5.18 4.55
CA LYS A 73 -12.18 -4.65 4.79
C LYS A 73 -11.09 -5.69 4.53
N SER A 74 -9.85 -5.23 4.41
CA SER A 74 -8.72 -6.06 4.01
C SER A 74 -8.34 -7.10 5.06
N THR A 75 -8.21 -8.37 4.65
CA THR A 75 -7.66 -9.48 5.44
C THR A 75 -6.15 -9.40 5.63
N ARG A 76 -5.48 -8.53 4.87
CA ARG A 76 -4.02 -8.47 4.78
C ARG A 76 -3.39 -8.25 6.15
N TYR A 77 -2.48 -9.12 6.53
CA TYR A 77 -1.74 -9.13 7.80
C TYR A 77 -2.57 -9.46 9.05
N LEU A 78 -3.85 -9.82 8.94
CA LEU A 78 -4.67 -10.13 10.12
C LEU A 78 -4.42 -11.53 10.67
N THR A 79 -4.14 -12.52 9.82
CA THR A 79 -3.99 -13.92 10.24
C THR A 79 -2.99 -14.13 11.38
N PRO A 80 -1.74 -13.61 11.34
CA PRO A 80 -0.80 -13.79 12.45
C PRO A 80 -1.28 -13.15 13.77
N ILE A 81 -1.97 -12.01 13.68
CA ILE A 81 -2.53 -11.29 14.82
C ILE A 81 -3.70 -12.06 15.40
N PHE A 82 -4.61 -12.53 14.55
CA PHE A 82 -5.78 -13.33 14.92
C PHE A 82 -5.36 -14.60 15.68
N ASN A 83 -4.39 -15.35 15.15
CA ASN A 83 -3.89 -16.57 15.81
C ASN A 83 -3.37 -16.34 17.24
N LYS A 84 -2.90 -15.13 17.55
CA LYS A 84 -2.41 -14.76 18.89
C LYS A 84 -3.50 -14.17 19.78
N TRP A 85 -4.42 -13.43 19.24
CA TRP A 85 -5.34 -12.57 20.00
C TRP A 85 -6.82 -12.87 19.78
N GLU A 86 -7.19 -13.95 19.09
CA GLU A 86 -8.57 -14.29 18.78
C GLU A 86 -9.51 -14.14 20.00
N ARG A 87 -9.11 -14.71 21.14
CA ARG A 87 -9.89 -14.75 22.39
C ARG A 87 -9.62 -13.58 23.35
N ARG A 88 -8.65 -12.72 23.00
CA ARG A 88 -8.26 -11.59 23.88
C ARG A 88 -9.34 -10.53 23.87
N LEU A 89 -9.76 -10.05 25.03
CA LEU A 89 -10.73 -8.98 25.14
C LEU A 89 -10.13 -7.65 24.66
N VAL A 90 -10.91 -6.92 23.83
CA VAL A 90 -10.45 -5.66 23.25
C VAL A 90 -10.11 -4.63 24.33
N ARG A 91 -10.91 -4.55 25.40
CA ARG A 91 -10.65 -3.67 26.56
C ARG A 91 -9.30 -3.87 27.25
N GLU A 92 -8.74 -5.07 27.12
CA GLU A 92 -7.44 -5.44 27.71
C GLU A 92 -6.26 -5.12 26.79
N ILE A 93 -6.55 -4.76 25.53
CA ILE A 93 -5.51 -4.43 24.57
C ILE A 93 -5.08 -2.97 24.78
N LYS A 94 -3.88 -2.79 25.32
CA LYS A 94 -3.26 -1.48 25.50
C LYS A 94 -2.17 -1.27 24.44
N PRO A 95 -1.78 0.00 24.15
CA PRO A 95 -0.74 0.31 23.16
C PRO A 95 0.55 -0.48 23.34
N GLY A 96 1.01 -0.68 24.59
CA GLY A 96 2.20 -1.51 24.88
C GLY A 96 2.07 -2.94 24.38
N HIS A 97 0.92 -3.59 24.60
CA HIS A 97 0.68 -4.95 24.12
C HIS A 97 0.77 -5.05 22.59
N VAL A 98 0.35 -3.99 21.86
CA VAL A 98 0.46 -3.97 20.39
C VAL A 98 1.92 -3.87 19.95
N HIS A 99 2.73 -3.10 20.67
CA HIS A 99 4.17 -3.01 20.42
C HIS A 99 4.88 -4.34 20.68
N ASP A 100 4.51 -5.03 21.78
CA ASP A 100 5.10 -6.32 22.15
C ASP A 100 4.74 -7.39 21.11
N LEU A 101 3.46 -7.45 20.70
CA LEU A 101 3.03 -8.32 19.62
C LEU A 101 3.80 -8.03 18.31
N ALA A 102 4.05 -6.76 18.01
CA ALA A 102 4.78 -6.38 16.80
C ALA A 102 6.25 -6.85 16.84
N ARG A 103 6.88 -6.83 18.00
CA ARG A 103 8.23 -7.38 18.19
C ARG A 103 8.23 -8.91 18.13
N GLU A 104 7.23 -9.55 18.75
CA GLU A 104 7.07 -11.01 18.76
C GLU A 104 6.86 -11.56 17.34
N LEU A 105 5.90 -11.03 16.59
CA LEU A 105 5.57 -11.52 15.25
C LEU A 105 6.66 -11.20 14.22
N TYR A 106 7.38 -10.10 14.40
CA TYR A 106 8.40 -9.64 13.44
C TYR A 106 9.70 -9.24 14.15
N PRO A 107 10.41 -10.22 14.78
CA PRO A 107 11.62 -9.94 15.56
C PRO A 107 12.73 -9.31 14.71
N LYS A 108 12.90 -9.79 13.48
CA LYS A 108 13.86 -9.26 12.49
C LYS A 108 13.26 -8.14 11.61
N GLY A 109 11.98 -7.81 11.78
CA GLY A 109 11.29 -6.78 10.99
C GLY A 109 11.71 -5.38 11.42
N GLY A 110 11.98 -4.50 10.46
CA GLY A 110 12.22 -3.09 10.75
C GLY A 110 10.95 -2.33 11.18
N PRO A 111 11.11 -1.08 11.69
CA PRO A 111 10.01 -0.23 12.16
C PRO A 111 8.84 -0.12 11.17
N ALA A 112 9.14 0.11 9.89
CA ALA A 112 8.12 0.22 8.84
C ALA A 112 7.30 -1.06 8.66
N THR A 113 7.92 -2.23 8.78
CA THR A 113 7.26 -3.54 8.71
C THR A 113 6.33 -3.75 9.89
N ARG A 114 6.80 -3.51 11.12
CA ARG A 114 6.00 -3.61 12.36
C ARG A 114 4.80 -2.67 12.32
N ASN A 115 5.01 -1.41 11.90
CA ASN A 115 3.92 -0.43 11.74
C ASN A 115 2.85 -0.91 10.76
N ARG A 116 3.26 -1.41 9.59
CA ARG A 116 2.37 -1.82 8.52
C ARG A 116 1.65 -3.13 8.82
N GLN A 117 2.34 -4.09 9.44
CA GLN A 117 1.84 -5.45 9.56
C GLN A 117 1.15 -5.72 10.91
N VAL A 118 1.35 -4.89 11.93
CA VAL A 118 0.72 -5.06 13.24
C VAL A 118 0.01 -3.81 13.72
N ILE A 119 0.71 -2.68 13.85
CA ILE A 119 0.12 -1.47 14.43
C ILE A 119 -1.13 -1.03 13.63
N SER A 120 -0.97 -0.88 12.30
CA SER A 120 -2.07 -0.41 11.44
C SER A 120 -3.26 -1.38 11.39
N PRO A 121 -3.09 -2.72 11.23
CA PRO A 121 -4.20 -3.67 11.25
C PRO A 121 -4.92 -3.73 12.59
N VAL A 122 -4.20 -3.77 13.72
CA VAL A 122 -4.81 -3.81 15.06
C VAL A 122 -5.66 -2.56 15.29
N GLN A 123 -5.09 -1.36 15.04
CA GLN A 123 -5.86 -0.11 15.17
C GLN A 123 -7.08 -0.08 14.23
N ALA A 124 -6.95 -0.59 13.00
CA ALA A 124 -8.05 -0.60 12.05
C ALA A 124 -9.22 -1.47 12.53
N VAL A 125 -8.93 -2.65 13.07
CA VAL A 125 -9.94 -3.57 13.60
C VAL A 125 -10.65 -2.98 14.83
N ILE A 126 -9.87 -2.55 15.84
CA ILE A 126 -10.45 -2.00 17.09
C ILE A 126 -11.23 -0.72 16.81
N ASN A 127 -10.68 0.22 16.03
CA ASN A 127 -11.33 1.48 15.73
C ASN A 127 -12.56 1.31 14.80
N HIS A 128 -12.62 0.22 14.01
CA HIS A 128 -13.83 -0.13 13.29
C HIS A 128 -14.97 -0.52 14.25
N SER A 129 -14.67 -1.33 15.25
CA SER A 129 -15.64 -1.71 16.30
C SER A 129 -16.01 -0.52 17.19
N ALA A 130 -15.06 0.37 17.48
CA ALA A 130 -15.31 1.61 18.23
C ALA A 130 -16.31 2.54 17.49
N LYS A 131 -16.19 2.66 16.15
CA LYS A 131 -17.15 3.42 15.33
C LYS A 131 -18.56 2.84 15.36
N ARG A 132 -18.71 1.57 15.73
CA ARG A 132 -20.00 0.88 15.92
C ARG A 132 -20.50 0.99 17.38
N GLY A 133 -19.81 1.70 18.26
CA GLY A 133 -20.16 1.83 19.67
C GLY A 133 -19.88 0.58 20.53
N LEU A 134 -19.05 -0.37 20.03
CA LEU A 134 -18.82 -1.65 20.70
C LEU A 134 -17.65 -1.60 21.68
N CYS A 135 -16.77 -0.63 21.58
CA CYS A 135 -15.60 -0.43 22.46
C CYS A 135 -15.04 0.99 22.33
N SER A 136 -14.11 1.32 23.20
CA SER A 136 -13.34 2.57 23.10
C SER A 136 -12.29 2.48 21.97
N PRO A 137 -11.98 3.61 21.27
CA PRO A 137 -10.96 3.60 20.23
C PRO A 137 -9.56 3.48 20.82
N ILE A 138 -8.64 2.88 20.06
CA ILE A 138 -7.23 2.79 20.44
C ILE A 138 -6.35 3.67 19.54
N ARG A 139 -5.40 4.38 20.14
CA ARG A 139 -4.32 5.04 19.45
C ARG A 139 -2.99 4.44 19.88
N VAL A 140 -2.27 3.85 18.92
CA VAL A 140 -0.95 3.26 19.14
C VAL A 140 0.08 4.10 18.42
N GLU A 141 1.09 4.56 19.13
CA GLU A 141 2.20 5.29 18.54
C GLU A 141 2.97 4.37 17.57
N ARG A 142 3.38 4.92 16.44
CA ARG A 142 4.16 4.17 15.45
C ARG A 142 5.62 4.11 15.84
N PHE A 143 6.28 2.98 15.56
CA PHE A 143 7.73 2.92 15.60
C PHE A 143 8.33 3.99 14.69
N LYS A 144 9.32 4.73 15.17
CA LYS A 144 10.02 5.75 14.38
C LYS A 144 10.76 5.08 13.21
N VAL A 145 10.38 5.44 11.99
CA VAL A 145 11.03 4.95 10.78
C VAL A 145 12.12 5.95 10.41
N PRO A 146 13.39 5.52 10.31
CA PRO A 146 14.45 6.39 9.82
C PRO A 146 14.11 6.92 8.42
N LYS A 147 14.33 8.20 8.19
CA LYS A 147 14.21 8.77 6.83
C LYS A 147 15.34 8.20 5.97
N HIS A 148 15.00 7.37 5.02
CA HIS A 148 15.93 6.93 4.00
C HIS A 148 15.92 7.97 2.88
N GLN A 149 17.10 8.50 2.55
CA GLN A 149 17.26 9.28 1.31
C GLN A 149 17.51 8.26 0.20
N PRO A 150 16.54 8.03 -0.68
CA PRO A 150 16.72 7.09 -1.76
C PRO A 150 17.69 7.66 -2.78
N ARG A 151 18.54 6.81 -3.31
CA ARG A 151 19.39 7.17 -4.46
C ARG A 151 18.49 7.42 -5.66
N VAL A 152 18.69 8.53 -6.34
CA VAL A 152 17.99 8.87 -7.58
C VAL A 152 18.92 8.50 -8.72
N ALA A 153 18.43 7.78 -9.71
CA ALA A 153 19.19 7.52 -10.93
C ALA A 153 19.42 8.85 -11.68
N THR A 154 20.52 8.92 -12.42
CA THR A 154 20.80 9.97 -13.40
C THR A 154 20.48 9.47 -14.81
N MET A 155 20.51 10.35 -15.81
CA MET A 155 20.36 9.93 -17.21
C MET A 155 21.52 9.04 -17.65
N GLU A 156 22.75 9.31 -17.20
CA GLU A 156 23.94 8.49 -17.47
C GLU A 156 23.77 7.08 -16.88
N TRP A 157 23.22 6.98 -15.67
CA TRP A 157 22.92 5.69 -15.05
C TRP A 157 21.91 4.91 -15.91
N LEU A 158 20.83 5.58 -16.36
CA LEU A 158 19.81 4.97 -17.20
C LEU A 158 20.37 4.46 -18.53
N GLU A 159 21.21 5.26 -19.19
CA GLU A 159 21.87 4.88 -20.44
C GLU A 159 22.80 3.67 -20.25
N ALA A 160 23.59 3.66 -19.18
CA ALA A 160 24.47 2.53 -18.87
C ALA A 160 23.66 1.25 -18.60
N PHE A 161 22.55 1.37 -17.86
CA PHE A 161 21.61 0.28 -17.63
C PHE A 161 21.02 -0.26 -18.94
N MET A 162 20.52 0.64 -19.80
CA MET A 162 19.88 0.26 -21.08
C MET A 162 20.85 -0.47 -22.01
N ARG A 163 22.12 -0.05 -22.08
CA ARG A 163 23.14 -0.74 -22.88
C ARG A 163 23.42 -2.18 -22.44
N SER A 164 23.18 -2.49 -21.16
CA SER A 164 23.46 -3.80 -20.55
C SER A 164 22.20 -4.65 -20.33
N ALA A 165 21.03 -4.08 -20.52
CA ALA A 165 19.74 -4.74 -20.36
C ALA A 165 19.29 -5.43 -21.66
N SER A 166 18.36 -6.41 -21.55
CA SER A 166 17.66 -6.92 -22.74
C SER A 166 16.81 -5.82 -23.37
N PRO A 167 16.50 -5.89 -24.68
CA PRO A 167 15.74 -4.83 -25.35
C PRO A 167 14.43 -4.46 -24.63
N HIS A 168 13.67 -5.45 -24.18
CA HIS A 168 12.41 -5.22 -23.43
C HIS A 168 12.65 -4.59 -22.05
N LEU A 169 13.73 -4.95 -21.37
CA LEU A 169 14.05 -4.37 -20.06
C LEU A 169 14.57 -2.93 -20.19
N ALA A 170 15.36 -2.66 -21.21
CA ALA A 170 15.82 -1.32 -21.56
C ALA A 170 14.64 -0.41 -21.90
N ALA A 171 13.73 -0.87 -22.77
CA ALA A 171 12.50 -0.15 -23.11
C ALA A 171 11.61 0.09 -21.89
N LEU A 172 11.46 -0.89 -20.99
CA LEU A 172 10.71 -0.74 -19.74
C LEU A 172 11.31 0.34 -18.84
N SER A 173 12.63 0.34 -18.65
CA SER A 173 13.31 1.33 -17.80
C SER A 173 13.16 2.74 -18.36
N GLN A 174 13.36 2.90 -19.66
CA GLN A 174 13.18 4.17 -20.37
C GLN A 174 11.73 4.66 -20.33
N PHE A 175 10.76 3.75 -20.55
CA PHE A 175 9.33 4.07 -20.45
C PHE A 175 8.99 4.64 -19.06
N MET A 176 9.42 3.99 -17.98
CA MET A 176 9.16 4.48 -16.64
C MET A 176 9.85 5.82 -16.36
N ALA A 177 11.06 6.02 -16.86
CA ALA A 177 11.83 7.25 -16.67
C ALA A 177 11.26 8.43 -17.47
N MET A 178 10.65 8.20 -18.63
CA MET A 178 10.14 9.26 -19.49
C MET A 178 8.63 9.53 -19.35
N THR A 179 7.87 8.63 -18.71
CA THR A 179 6.42 8.78 -18.52
C THR A 179 5.99 8.89 -17.06
N GLY A 180 6.90 8.63 -16.13
CA GLY A 180 6.61 8.53 -14.71
C GLY A 180 5.68 7.36 -14.35
N ALA A 181 5.53 6.38 -15.24
CA ALA A 181 4.70 5.20 -14.99
C ALA A 181 5.20 4.38 -13.79
N ARG A 182 4.26 3.84 -13.01
CA ARG A 182 4.62 2.85 -12.00
C ARG A 182 4.98 1.54 -12.67
N ILE A 183 5.93 0.79 -12.08
CA ILE A 183 6.31 -0.52 -12.61
C ILE A 183 5.11 -1.45 -12.84
N SER A 184 4.09 -1.39 -11.96
CA SER A 184 2.86 -2.19 -12.10
C SER A 184 1.96 -1.72 -13.24
N GLU A 185 2.03 -0.46 -13.62
CA GLU A 185 1.33 0.11 -14.77
C GLU A 185 2.06 -0.30 -16.05
N ALA A 186 3.37 -0.11 -16.09
CA ALA A 186 4.21 -0.45 -17.23
C ALA A 186 4.16 -1.94 -17.61
N VAL A 187 4.31 -2.87 -16.65
CA VAL A 187 4.27 -4.32 -16.94
C VAL A 187 2.90 -4.84 -17.41
N ARG A 188 1.84 -4.06 -17.22
CA ARG A 188 0.49 -4.40 -17.70
C ARG A 188 0.14 -3.77 -19.03
N LEU A 189 0.96 -2.82 -19.50
CA LEU A 189 0.73 -2.14 -20.78
C LEU A 189 0.75 -3.16 -21.94
N GLU A 190 -0.27 -3.10 -22.75
CA GLU A 190 -0.39 -3.92 -23.95
C GLU A 190 -0.21 -3.08 -25.22
N TRP A 191 0.24 -3.69 -26.31
CA TRP A 191 0.47 -2.98 -27.56
C TRP A 191 -0.78 -2.30 -28.13
N ARG A 192 -1.98 -2.86 -27.92
CA ARG A 192 -3.25 -2.23 -28.30
C ARG A 192 -3.54 -0.90 -27.57
N GLU A 193 -2.76 -0.58 -26.54
CA GLU A 193 -2.87 0.65 -25.74
C GLU A 193 -1.79 1.66 -26.10
N VAL A 194 -0.94 1.35 -27.09
CA VAL A 194 0.19 2.17 -27.54
C VAL A 194 -0.04 2.62 -28.97
N ASP A 195 -0.06 3.94 -29.15
CA ASP A 195 -0.05 4.58 -30.46
C ASP A 195 1.34 5.20 -30.67
N LEU A 196 2.14 4.56 -31.52
CA LEU A 196 3.47 5.03 -31.87
C LEU A 196 3.43 6.20 -32.85
N THR A 197 2.36 6.34 -33.66
CA THR A 197 2.20 7.41 -34.64
C THR A 197 1.92 8.73 -33.93
N ASP A 198 0.96 8.71 -33.03
CA ASP A 198 0.65 9.90 -32.20
C ASP A 198 1.60 10.06 -31.01
N GLY A 199 2.46 9.07 -30.75
CA GLY A 199 3.36 9.05 -29.61
C GLY A 199 2.63 9.10 -28.27
N MET A 200 1.63 8.23 -28.09
CA MET A 200 0.78 8.17 -26.90
C MET A 200 0.64 6.73 -26.39
N ALA A 201 0.41 6.59 -25.09
CA ALA A 201 0.02 5.31 -24.51
C ALA A 201 -1.05 5.51 -23.43
N LEU A 202 -1.98 4.55 -23.31
CA LEU A 202 -3.06 4.58 -22.33
C LEU A 202 -2.79 3.58 -21.19
N LEU A 203 -2.50 4.11 -20.00
CA LEU A 203 -2.34 3.31 -18.78
C LEU A 203 -3.71 3.06 -18.12
N ARG A 204 -4.34 1.92 -18.42
CA ARG A 204 -5.69 1.56 -17.91
C ARG A 204 -5.68 1.16 -16.43
N TYR A 205 -4.67 0.41 -16.02
CA TYR A 205 -4.62 -0.21 -14.69
C TYR A 205 -3.78 0.62 -13.73
N THR A 206 -4.29 1.77 -13.32
CA THR A 206 -3.60 2.64 -12.36
C THR A 206 -3.93 2.24 -10.91
N LYS A 207 -3.04 2.57 -9.97
CA LYS A 207 -3.29 2.34 -8.53
C LYS A 207 -4.56 3.03 -8.02
N ASN A 208 -4.99 4.07 -8.70
CA ASN A 208 -6.11 4.91 -8.29
C ASN A 208 -7.43 4.51 -8.97
N GLY A 209 -7.40 3.57 -9.93
CA GLY A 209 -8.55 3.18 -10.73
C GLY A 209 -8.79 4.04 -11.98
N ASP A 210 -8.25 5.27 -12.05
CA ASP A 210 -8.48 6.18 -13.17
C ASP A 210 -7.46 5.94 -14.29
N PRO A 211 -7.89 5.57 -15.53
CA PRO A 211 -6.99 5.50 -16.67
C PRO A 211 -6.33 6.83 -16.96
N ARG A 212 -5.11 6.83 -17.47
CA ARG A 212 -4.42 8.05 -17.91
C ARG A 212 -3.63 7.83 -19.18
N ALA A 213 -3.71 8.77 -20.09
CA ALA A 213 -2.83 8.84 -21.24
C ALA A 213 -1.47 9.41 -20.84
N VAL A 214 -0.41 8.91 -21.45
CA VAL A 214 0.96 9.41 -21.29
C VAL A 214 1.57 9.70 -22.65
N ARG A 215 2.32 10.80 -22.73
CA ARG A 215 3.11 11.14 -23.92
C ARG A 215 4.35 10.26 -24.00
N LEU A 216 4.65 9.77 -25.18
CA LEU A 216 5.88 9.04 -25.51
C LEU A 216 6.81 9.99 -26.25
N PRO A 217 7.91 10.47 -25.65
CA PRO A 217 8.90 11.28 -26.35
C PRO A 217 9.55 10.52 -27.52
N GLY A 218 10.03 11.23 -28.53
CA GLY A 218 10.63 10.63 -29.74
C GLY A 218 11.66 9.51 -29.48
N PRO A 219 12.64 9.69 -28.57
CA PRO A 219 13.57 8.62 -28.21
C PRO A 219 12.91 7.34 -27.70
N LEU A 220 11.80 7.47 -26.93
CA LEU A 220 11.05 6.32 -26.44
C LEU A 220 10.24 5.66 -27.56
N VAL A 221 9.61 6.44 -28.44
CA VAL A 221 8.93 5.94 -29.64
C VAL A 221 9.88 5.10 -30.47
N LEU A 222 11.10 5.59 -30.73
CA LEU A 222 12.12 4.87 -31.45
C LEU A 222 12.49 3.54 -30.77
N THR A 223 12.72 3.55 -29.47
CA THR A 223 13.03 2.35 -28.69
C THR A 223 11.90 1.32 -28.78
N LEU A 224 10.64 1.75 -28.59
CA LEU A 224 9.49 0.86 -28.69
C LEU A 224 9.29 0.31 -30.12
N SER A 225 9.54 1.14 -31.14
CA SER A 225 9.46 0.73 -32.54
C SER A 225 10.46 -0.37 -32.91
N ASN A 226 11.57 -0.45 -32.21
CA ASN A 226 12.61 -1.43 -32.43
C ASN A 226 12.41 -2.74 -31.64
N LEU A 227 11.35 -2.86 -30.84
CA LEU A 227 11.03 -4.12 -30.17
C LEU A 227 10.55 -5.15 -31.19
N PRO A 228 10.99 -6.44 -31.05
CA PRO A 228 10.79 -7.47 -32.09
C PRO A 228 9.33 -7.90 -32.24
N GLU A 229 8.54 -7.83 -31.17
CA GLU A 229 7.15 -8.28 -31.15
C GLU A 229 6.23 -7.13 -30.74
N ARG A 230 5.08 -7.01 -31.41
CA ARG A 230 4.07 -5.97 -31.13
C ARG A 230 2.70 -6.56 -30.79
N GLU A 231 2.71 -7.72 -30.13
CA GLU A 231 1.50 -8.37 -29.64
C GLU A 231 1.53 -8.57 -28.13
N GLY A 232 0.37 -8.55 -27.51
CA GLY A 232 0.23 -8.73 -26.07
C GLY A 232 0.91 -7.62 -25.27
N LYS A 233 1.72 -7.99 -24.27
CA LYS A 233 2.39 -7.05 -23.37
C LYS A 233 3.62 -6.43 -24.00
N VAL A 234 3.69 -5.11 -23.96
CA VAL A 234 4.80 -4.33 -24.56
C VAL A 234 6.18 -4.78 -24.06
N PHE A 235 6.31 -5.04 -22.77
CA PHE A 235 7.62 -5.36 -22.17
C PHE A 235 7.78 -6.87 -21.86
N GLY A 236 6.81 -7.73 -22.18
CA GLY A 236 6.91 -9.18 -22.03
C GLY A 236 6.92 -9.72 -20.59
N TYR A 237 6.92 -8.88 -19.57
CA TYR A 237 6.98 -9.32 -18.17
C TYR A 237 5.61 -9.66 -17.59
N LYS A 238 5.52 -10.80 -16.84
CA LYS A 238 4.27 -11.24 -16.21
C LYS A 238 3.88 -10.37 -15.01
N SER A 239 4.85 -9.94 -14.23
CA SER A 239 4.63 -9.19 -13.00
C SER A 239 5.87 -8.33 -12.66
N ARG A 240 5.71 -7.46 -11.67
CA ARG A 240 6.82 -6.69 -11.12
C ARG A 240 7.90 -7.57 -10.45
N GLN A 241 7.53 -8.77 -9.96
CA GLN A 241 8.49 -9.70 -9.38
C GLN A 241 9.40 -10.32 -10.42
N SER A 242 8.88 -10.61 -11.63
CA SER A 242 9.65 -11.20 -12.72
C SER A 242 10.77 -10.29 -13.28
N ILE A 243 10.77 -9.01 -12.87
CA ILE A 243 11.79 -8.03 -13.29
C ILE A 243 13.00 -8.03 -12.34
N GLN A 244 12.86 -8.45 -11.09
CA GLN A 244 13.89 -8.27 -10.06
C GLN A 244 15.25 -8.88 -10.44
N THR A 245 15.26 -10.13 -10.86
CA THR A 245 16.49 -10.82 -11.26
C THR A 245 17.09 -10.25 -12.56
N PRO A 246 16.33 -10.08 -13.66
CA PRO A 246 16.85 -9.41 -14.86
C PRO A 246 17.40 -8.01 -14.60
N TRP A 247 16.74 -7.24 -13.70
CA TRP A 247 17.18 -5.90 -13.32
C TRP A 247 18.55 -5.92 -12.63
N ALA A 248 18.69 -6.70 -11.56
CA ALA A 248 19.95 -6.84 -10.84
C ALA A 248 21.07 -7.34 -11.75
N ASN A 249 20.79 -8.29 -12.63
CA ASN A 249 21.78 -8.79 -13.59
C ASN A 249 22.23 -7.72 -14.59
N ALA A 250 21.34 -6.83 -15.03
CA ALA A 250 21.69 -5.72 -15.91
C ALA A 250 22.60 -4.70 -15.20
N GLU A 251 22.29 -4.37 -13.94
CA GLU A 251 23.14 -3.48 -13.11
C GLU A 251 24.53 -4.04 -12.90
N ILE A 252 24.65 -5.36 -12.62
CA ILE A 252 25.96 -6.04 -12.47
C ILE A 252 26.77 -5.96 -13.78
N ARG A 253 26.12 -6.25 -14.93
CA ARG A 253 26.81 -6.16 -16.24
C ARG A 253 27.22 -4.74 -16.58
N ALA A 254 26.38 -3.77 -16.24
CA ALA A 254 26.66 -2.35 -16.45
C ALA A 254 27.73 -1.80 -15.49
N LYS A 255 28.06 -2.54 -14.42
CA LYS A 255 28.94 -2.10 -13.33
C LYS A 255 28.47 -0.79 -12.68
N ILE A 256 27.16 -0.64 -12.50
CA ILE A 256 26.52 0.52 -11.88
C ILE A 256 25.94 0.15 -10.52
N ASP A 257 25.74 1.15 -9.68
CA ASP A 257 25.10 0.99 -8.37
C ASP A 257 23.66 0.49 -8.50
N HIS A 258 23.26 -0.35 -7.53
CA HIS A 258 21.87 -0.81 -7.46
C HIS A 258 20.90 0.35 -7.16
N ILE A 259 19.98 0.59 -8.07
CA ILE A 259 18.86 1.52 -7.91
C ILE A 259 17.56 0.78 -8.23
N PRO A 260 16.60 0.69 -7.27
CA PRO A 260 15.35 0.00 -7.51
C PRO A 260 14.58 0.55 -8.71
N PRO A 261 13.84 -0.28 -9.47
CA PRO A 261 13.09 0.16 -10.66
C PRO A 261 12.17 1.38 -10.43
N HIS A 262 11.59 1.50 -9.24
CA HIS A 262 10.76 2.67 -8.90
C HIS A 262 11.60 3.97 -8.86
N ASP A 263 12.80 3.90 -8.33
CA ASP A 263 13.66 5.07 -8.15
C ASP A 263 14.40 5.41 -9.46
N ALA A 264 14.79 4.39 -10.22
CA ALA A 264 15.39 4.56 -11.55
C ALA A 264 14.37 5.05 -12.62
N GLY A 265 13.08 4.79 -12.44
CA GLY A 265 12.04 5.23 -13.36
C GLY A 265 11.30 6.47 -12.84
N ARG A 266 10.24 6.22 -12.09
CA ARG A 266 9.29 7.27 -11.67
C ARG A 266 9.90 8.39 -10.85
N ARG A 267 10.94 8.11 -10.04
CA ARG A 267 11.63 9.15 -9.28
C ARG A 267 12.53 9.97 -10.20
N LEU A 268 13.27 9.32 -11.10
CA LEU A 268 14.08 10.03 -12.12
C LEU A 268 13.19 10.97 -12.94
N PHE A 269 12.02 10.50 -13.44
CA PHE A 269 11.05 11.34 -14.13
C PHE A 269 10.72 12.62 -13.35
N ALA A 270 10.28 12.48 -12.10
CA ALA A 270 9.88 13.63 -11.31
C ALA A 270 11.03 14.58 -11.01
N THR A 271 12.20 14.04 -10.65
CA THR A 271 13.40 14.85 -10.38
C THR A 271 13.87 15.61 -11.62
N SER A 272 13.94 14.93 -12.78
CA SER A 272 14.35 15.59 -14.03
C SER A 272 13.40 16.70 -14.45
N MET A 273 12.09 16.50 -14.35
CA MET A 273 11.11 17.54 -14.66
C MET A 273 11.22 18.75 -13.71
N ILE A 274 11.38 18.52 -12.39
CA ILE A 274 11.57 19.61 -11.42
C ILE A 274 12.87 20.36 -11.69
N GLN A 275 13.97 19.65 -11.97
CA GLN A 275 15.26 20.26 -12.30
C GLN A 275 15.21 21.06 -13.61
N ALA A 276 14.37 20.64 -14.57
CA ALA A 276 14.09 21.39 -15.78
C ALA A 276 13.17 22.62 -15.55
N GLY A 277 12.79 22.91 -14.31
CA GLY A 277 11.97 24.06 -13.95
C GLY A 277 10.46 23.87 -14.17
N ILE A 278 10.00 22.64 -14.41
CA ILE A 278 8.58 22.35 -14.57
C ILE A 278 7.92 22.40 -13.18
N ASP A 279 6.80 23.09 -13.09
CA ASP A 279 6.07 23.26 -11.84
C ASP A 279 5.55 21.93 -11.26
N PRO A 280 5.52 21.79 -9.92
CA PRO A 280 5.13 20.53 -9.27
C PRO A 280 3.69 20.06 -9.57
N VAL A 281 2.77 20.98 -9.95
CA VAL A 281 1.39 20.63 -10.30
C VAL A 281 1.38 19.91 -11.65
N THR A 282 2.10 20.44 -12.62
CA THR A 282 2.27 19.82 -13.95
C THR A 282 2.98 18.47 -13.82
N VAL A 283 4.05 18.37 -13.03
CA VAL A 283 4.74 17.11 -12.76
C VAL A 283 3.79 16.08 -12.13
N ALA A 284 3.00 16.49 -11.13
CA ALA A 284 2.03 15.62 -10.46
C ALA A 284 0.98 15.09 -11.44
N LYS A 285 0.45 15.96 -12.32
CA LYS A 285 -0.54 15.61 -13.34
C LYS A 285 0.07 14.64 -14.37
N ALA A 286 1.22 14.96 -14.93
CA ALA A 286 1.90 14.15 -15.93
C ALA A 286 2.23 12.74 -15.39
N GLY A 287 2.78 12.63 -14.19
CA GLY A 287 3.11 11.36 -13.58
C GLY A 287 1.94 10.65 -12.87
N GLY A 288 0.75 11.26 -12.77
CA GLY A 288 -0.42 10.67 -12.12
C GLY A 288 -0.24 10.52 -10.60
N TRP A 289 0.26 11.56 -9.92
CA TRP A 289 0.21 11.67 -8.46
C TRP A 289 -1.12 12.28 -8.01
N LYS A 290 -1.74 11.71 -6.97
CA LYS A 290 -2.97 12.28 -6.38
C LYS A 290 -2.73 13.59 -5.61
N SER A 291 -1.52 13.80 -5.14
CA SER A 291 -1.16 14.93 -4.29
C SER A 291 0.13 15.58 -4.79
N VAL A 292 0.05 16.85 -5.09
CA VAL A 292 1.20 17.72 -5.41
C VAL A 292 2.18 17.76 -4.24
N ARG A 293 1.66 17.76 -3.00
CA ARG A 293 2.47 17.73 -1.78
C ARG A 293 3.50 16.58 -1.81
N MET A 294 3.12 15.41 -2.30
CA MET A 294 4.04 14.27 -2.41
C MET A 294 5.18 14.57 -3.41
N VAL A 295 4.91 15.28 -4.50
CA VAL A 295 5.95 15.68 -5.46
C VAL A 295 6.90 16.67 -4.80
N VAL A 296 6.37 17.69 -4.12
CA VAL A 296 7.17 18.70 -3.43
C VAL A 296 8.02 18.08 -2.32
N GLU A 297 7.43 17.30 -1.40
CA GLU A 297 8.13 16.73 -0.25
C GLU A 297 9.22 15.71 -0.61
N VAL A 298 9.05 15.01 -1.75
CA VAL A 298 9.91 13.88 -2.11
C VAL A 298 10.92 14.23 -3.19
N TYR A 299 10.58 15.14 -4.11
CA TYR A 299 11.37 15.39 -5.32
C TYR A 299 11.87 16.83 -5.46
N ALA A 300 11.16 17.83 -4.90
CA ALA A 300 11.65 19.19 -4.93
C ALA A 300 12.78 19.33 -3.89
N GLN A 301 14.02 19.31 -4.36
CA GLN A 301 15.13 19.85 -3.57
C GLN A 301 15.06 21.38 -3.62
N PRO A 302 15.35 22.10 -2.52
CA PRO A 302 15.45 23.54 -2.57
C PRO A 302 16.45 23.92 -3.68
N ALA A 303 15.99 24.63 -4.70
CA ALA A 303 16.87 25.33 -5.59
C ALA A 303 17.72 26.30 -4.77
N ASP A 304 18.93 26.60 -5.22
CA ASP A 304 19.70 27.71 -4.64
C ASP A 304 18.81 28.97 -4.67
N THR A 305 18.33 29.37 -3.51
CA THR A 305 17.36 30.47 -3.38
C THR A 305 17.96 31.78 -3.84
N ILE A 306 19.28 31.96 -3.77
CA ILE A 306 20.00 33.15 -4.23
C ILE A 306 19.93 33.20 -5.76
N GLN A 307 20.34 32.13 -6.44
CA GLN A 307 20.26 32.04 -7.90
C GLN A 307 18.82 32.15 -8.42
N ALA A 308 17.82 31.62 -7.70
CA ALA A 308 16.43 31.72 -8.10
C ALA A 308 15.92 33.17 -8.03
N VAL A 309 16.30 33.91 -6.98
CA VAL A 309 15.96 35.35 -6.83
C VAL A 309 16.67 36.17 -7.90
N ASP A 310 17.96 35.94 -8.12
CA ASP A 310 18.73 36.67 -9.13
C ASP A 310 18.23 36.40 -10.55
N ARG A 311 17.78 35.19 -10.85
CA ARG A 311 17.20 34.85 -12.16
C ARG A 311 15.90 35.60 -12.44
N VAL A 312 15.10 35.89 -11.45
CA VAL A 312 13.82 36.61 -11.61
C VAL A 312 14.00 38.11 -11.50
N PHE A 313 14.81 38.59 -10.59
CA PHE A 313 14.89 40.02 -10.26
C PHE A 313 16.21 40.67 -10.70
N GLY A 314 17.29 39.91 -10.89
CA GLY A 314 18.58 40.41 -11.34
C GLY A 314 18.54 41.01 -12.78
N THR A 315 17.56 40.58 -13.59
CA THR A 315 17.32 41.13 -14.91
C THR A 315 16.67 42.53 -14.91
N PHE A 316 16.09 42.97 -13.80
CA PHE A 316 15.50 44.31 -13.68
C PHE A 316 16.53 45.43 -13.65
N GLU A 317 17.72 45.21 -13.10
CA GLU A 317 18.79 46.21 -13.09
C GLU A 317 19.48 46.36 -14.46
N SER A 318 19.63 45.29 -15.23
CA SER A 318 20.22 45.34 -16.56
C SER A 318 19.34 46.08 -17.58
N GLN A 319 18.01 45.98 -17.47
CA GLN A 319 17.10 46.73 -18.34
C GLN A 319 17.05 48.23 -18.05
N LYS A 320 17.26 48.64 -16.79
CA LYS A 320 17.35 50.08 -16.45
C LYS A 320 18.63 50.75 -16.92
N ARG A 321 19.74 49.99 -17.06
CA ARG A 321 21.02 50.55 -17.60
C ARG A 321 21.04 50.69 -19.12
N LEU A 322 20.17 49.99 -19.84
CA LEU A 322 20.06 50.12 -21.30
C LEU A 322 19.10 51.23 -21.76
N GLN A 323 18.38 51.87 -20.81
CA GLN A 323 17.46 52.98 -21.09
C GLN A 323 18.01 54.35 -20.62
N ARG A 324 19.29 54.40 -20.21
CA ARG A 324 20.04 55.64 -19.95
C ARG A 324 21.21 55.72 -20.97
#